data_900eccb95c65ac017e5e693c8c05ad8d
#
_entry.id   900eccb95c65ac017e5e693c8c05ad8d
#
_cell.length_a   1.000
_cell.length_b   1.000
_cell.length_c   1.000
_cell.angle_alpha   90.00
_cell.angle_beta   90.00
_cell.angle_gamma   90.00
#
_symmetry.space_group_name_H-M   'P 1'
#
loop_
_entity.id
_entity.type
_entity.pdbx_description
1 polymer ?
#
loop_
_entity_poly.entity_id
_entity_poly.type
_entity_poly.pdbx_seq_one_letter_code
_entity_poly.pdbx_strand_id
1 'polypeptide(L)'
;ILQAVVNQTIGNLAQGRPLEGNIAFLGCPLYFLTQLKERFIKTLKLTDEHIVNVDDGCYFVAMGCALSDNAIEMRYDELMQRLNNCSKSSTETESVAFTLFKNEQEYNEFKQRHNKDVVKKASLSDYQGPLYIGIDAGSTTTKLVAISKNREILYSSYGSNNGSPLKTVLDEINALYEIIPPNAYIATVGTTGYGEHIVKAALHADFGEVETFAHLRAAREFCPDVSCVLDIGGQDMKCFYVNKGNIGQIILNEACSAGCGSFIQNFAQGLNMEVSDFANKGLTAKNPVDLGTRCTVFMNSRVKQAQKEGASVNDISAGIALSVIKNALFKVIQVKDVSELGDNIVVQGGTFYNDAVLRSMELLLNKNVIRPDISGLMGAYGIALLAIERQQEKSSILTKEELKDFHMETKT
;
A
#
# COMPACT_ATOMS: atom_id res chain seq x y z
N ILE A 1 18.69 -13.73 -1.99
CA ILE A 1 17.86 -13.02 -2.99
C ILE A 1 17.39 -13.99 -4.06
N LEU A 2 18.26 -14.68 -4.84
CA LEU A 2 17.83 -15.57 -5.93
C LEU A 2 16.88 -16.70 -5.46
N GLN A 3 17.09 -17.28 -4.29
CA GLN A 3 16.20 -18.29 -3.73
C GLN A 3 14.79 -17.76 -3.45
N ALA A 4 14.69 -16.53 -2.96
CA ALA A 4 13.39 -15.89 -2.72
C ALA A 4 12.61 -15.68 -4.03
N VAL A 5 13.30 -15.23 -5.08
CA VAL A 5 12.70 -15.08 -6.43
C VAL A 5 12.20 -16.43 -6.94
N VAL A 6 12.98 -17.49 -6.80
CA VAL A 6 12.59 -18.85 -7.22
C VAL A 6 11.35 -19.33 -6.47
N ASN A 7 11.37 -19.21 -5.14
CA ASN A 7 10.25 -19.66 -4.30
C ASN A 7 8.95 -18.89 -4.65
N GLN A 8 9.06 -17.58 -4.83
CA GLN A 8 7.92 -16.73 -5.20
C GLN A 8 7.39 -17.09 -6.60
N THR A 9 8.30 -17.30 -7.57
CA THR A 9 7.90 -17.66 -8.94
C THR A 9 7.20 -19.02 -8.96
N ILE A 10 7.77 -20.03 -8.30
CA ILE A 10 7.17 -21.36 -8.21
C ILE A 10 5.81 -21.29 -7.51
N GLY A 11 5.71 -20.60 -6.36
CA GLY A 11 4.46 -20.45 -5.62
C GLY A 11 3.36 -19.80 -6.47
N ASN A 12 3.70 -18.75 -7.21
CA ASN A 12 2.74 -18.03 -8.05
C ASN A 12 2.30 -18.83 -9.28
N LEU A 13 3.21 -19.56 -9.93
CA LEU A 13 2.91 -20.33 -11.13
C LEU A 13 2.25 -21.66 -10.81
N ALA A 14 2.78 -22.39 -9.83
CA ALA A 14 2.31 -23.71 -9.48
C ALA A 14 1.01 -23.70 -8.67
N GLN A 15 0.78 -22.67 -7.84
CA GLN A 15 -0.41 -22.56 -6.99
C GLN A 15 -0.71 -23.86 -6.22
N GLY A 16 0.33 -24.50 -5.68
CA GLY A 16 0.24 -25.76 -4.95
C GLY A 16 0.18 -27.02 -5.81
N ARG A 17 0.23 -26.91 -7.14
CA ARG A 17 0.32 -28.06 -8.03
C ARG A 17 1.76 -28.52 -8.20
N PRO A 18 2.02 -29.82 -8.33
CA PRO A 18 3.37 -30.31 -8.63
C PRO A 18 3.78 -29.83 -10.05
N LEU A 19 5.01 -29.38 -10.17
CA LEU A 19 5.62 -29.07 -11.47
C LEU A 19 6.42 -30.32 -11.91
N GLU A 20 5.81 -31.10 -12.78
CA GLU A 20 6.36 -32.38 -13.26
C GLU A 20 6.54 -32.34 -14.78
N GLY A 21 7.40 -33.23 -15.30
CA GLY A 21 7.68 -33.37 -16.72
C GLY A 21 8.90 -32.56 -17.18
N ASN A 22 8.97 -32.33 -18.49
CA ASN A 22 10.08 -31.63 -19.12
C ASN A 22 9.92 -30.11 -18.99
N ILE A 23 10.93 -29.43 -18.48
CA ILE A 23 10.91 -28.00 -18.17
C ILE A 23 11.91 -27.26 -19.06
N ALA A 24 11.40 -26.27 -19.80
CA ALA A 24 12.21 -25.30 -20.55
C ALA A 24 12.30 -23.99 -19.77
N PHE A 25 13.50 -23.46 -19.66
CA PHE A 25 13.75 -22.16 -19.03
C PHE A 25 13.84 -21.07 -20.11
N LEU A 26 12.82 -20.21 -20.15
CA LEU A 26 12.66 -19.19 -21.20
C LEU A 26 12.73 -17.79 -20.61
N GLY A 27 13.03 -16.81 -21.46
CA GLY A 27 13.09 -15.40 -21.12
C GLY A 27 14.47 -14.91 -20.66
N CYS A 28 14.71 -13.63 -20.84
CA CYS A 28 16.01 -13.00 -20.64
C CYS A 28 16.63 -13.24 -19.23
N PRO A 29 15.90 -13.16 -18.09
CA PRO A 29 16.47 -13.41 -16.79
C PRO A 29 17.06 -14.82 -16.64
N LEU A 30 16.37 -15.84 -17.18
CA LEU A 30 16.82 -17.24 -17.09
C LEU A 30 17.88 -17.58 -18.15
N TYR A 31 17.94 -16.78 -19.20
CA TYR A 31 18.98 -16.90 -20.24
C TYR A 31 20.31 -16.29 -19.77
N PHE A 32 20.29 -15.08 -19.19
CA PHE A 32 21.52 -14.37 -18.80
C PHE A 32 22.01 -14.67 -17.37
N LEU A 33 21.12 -15.05 -16.43
CA LEU A 33 21.46 -15.31 -15.03
C LEU A 33 21.54 -16.82 -14.77
N THR A 34 22.69 -17.43 -15.09
CA THR A 34 22.92 -18.89 -14.90
C THR A 34 22.64 -19.33 -13.47
N GLN A 35 23.04 -18.55 -12.46
CA GLN A 35 22.78 -18.86 -11.04
C GLN A 35 21.27 -18.88 -10.70
N LEU A 36 20.46 -18.08 -11.37
CA LEU A 36 19.01 -18.12 -11.19
C LEU A 36 18.44 -19.42 -11.76
N LYS A 37 18.85 -19.81 -12.97
CA LYS A 37 18.47 -21.08 -13.61
C LYS A 37 18.87 -22.27 -12.72
N GLU A 38 20.11 -22.29 -12.23
CA GLU A 38 20.61 -23.34 -11.33
C GLU A 38 19.78 -23.44 -10.04
N ARG A 39 19.34 -22.31 -9.48
CA ARG A 39 18.48 -22.31 -8.30
C ARG A 39 17.12 -22.92 -8.57
N PHE A 40 16.50 -22.66 -9.73
CA PHE A 40 15.28 -23.34 -10.15
C PHE A 40 15.49 -24.85 -10.25
N ILE A 41 16.56 -25.30 -10.94
CA ILE A 41 16.89 -26.72 -11.11
C ILE A 41 17.02 -27.41 -9.73
N LYS A 42 17.77 -26.80 -8.80
CA LYS A 42 17.95 -27.34 -7.44
C LYS A 42 16.65 -27.37 -6.64
N THR A 43 15.85 -26.30 -6.73
CA THR A 43 14.60 -26.20 -5.96
C THR A 43 13.54 -27.17 -6.44
N LEU A 44 13.45 -27.36 -7.76
CA LEU A 44 12.52 -28.31 -8.39
C LEU A 44 13.09 -29.74 -8.43
N LYS A 45 14.35 -29.94 -7.99
CA LYS A 45 15.05 -31.25 -8.00
C LYS A 45 15.04 -31.91 -9.39
N LEU A 46 15.25 -31.09 -10.44
CA LEU A 46 15.28 -31.58 -11.81
C LEU A 46 16.55 -32.35 -12.10
N THR A 47 16.44 -33.45 -12.83
CA THR A 47 17.53 -34.16 -13.45
C THR A 47 17.75 -33.69 -14.88
N ASP A 48 18.90 -33.96 -15.47
CA ASP A 48 19.25 -33.52 -16.84
C ASP A 48 18.24 -34.01 -17.88
N GLU A 49 17.59 -35.15 -17.64
CA GLU A 49 16.57 -35.71 -18.52
C GLU A 49 15.27 -34.86 -18.57
N HIS A 50 15.02 -34.09 -17.52
CA HIS A 50 13.84 -33.23 -17.41
C HIS A 50 14.11 -31.79 -17.86
N ILE A 51 15.36 -31.46 -18.24
CA ILE A 51 15.72 -30.11 -18.65
C ILE A 51 15.75 -30.03 -20.16
N VAL A 52 14.84 -29.22 -20.71
CA VAL A 52 14.85 -28.88 -22.14
C VAL A 52 15.86 -27.76 -22.35
N ASN A 53 16.98 -28.09 -22.98
CA ASN A 53 17.98 -27.10 -23.36
C ASN A 53 17.48 -26.31 -24.58
N VAL A 54 17.46 -24.99 -24.43
CA VAL A 54 17.01 -24.06 -25.46
C VAL A 54 18.05 -22.99 -25.67
N ASP A 55 18.63 -22.93 -26.86
CA ASP A 55 19.72 -22.00 -27.17
C ASP A 55 19.25 -20.55 -27.27
N ASP A 56 18.06 -20.32 -27.79
CA ASP A 56 17.48 -18.99 -28.05
C ASP A 56 16.29 -18.63 -27.13
N GLY A 57 16.32 -19.07 -25.88
CA GLY A 57 15.20 -18.93 -24.94
C GLY A 57 14.72 -17.50 -24.70
N CYS A 58 15.55 -16.48 -24.94
CA CYS A 58 15.16 -15.08 -24.84
C CYS A 58 14.29 -14.59 -26.02
N TYR A 59 14.30 -15.28 -27.15
CA TYR A 59 13.57 -14.91 -28.37
C TYR A 59 12.26 -15.68 -28.58
N PHE A 60 11.93 -16.64 -27.72
CA PHE A 60 10.79 -17.54 -27.92
C PHE A 60 9.46 -16.82 -28.13
N VAL A 61 9.22 -15.68 -27.47
CA VAL A 61 8.00 -14.89 -27.69
C VAL A 61 7.97 -14.34 -29.11
N ALA A 62 9.08 -13.80 -29.61
CA ALA A 62 9.17 -13.28 -30.96
C ALA A 62 9.03 -14.39 -32.01
N MET A 63 9.65 -15.55 -31.77
CA MET A 63 9.53 -16.72 -32.61
C MET A 63 8.10 -17.25 -32.65
N GLY A 64 7.44 -17.30 -31.48
CA GLY A 64 6.01 -17.70 -31.40
C GLY A 64 5.10 -16.74 -32.16
N CYS A 65 5.36 -15.43 -32.09
CA CYS A 65 4.63 -14.45 -32.90
C CYS A 65 4.87 -14.65 -34.41
N ALA A 66 6.09 -14.95 -34.82
CA ALA A 66 6.44 -15.18 -36.22
C ALA A 66 5.80 -16.46 -36.76
N LEU A 67 5.59 -17.46 -35.91
CA LEU A 67 4.95 -18.75 -36.28
C LEU A 67 3.42 -18.75 -36.12
N SER A 68 2.83 -17.63 -35.72
CA SER A 68 1.40 -17.53 -35.50
C SER A 68 0.65 -17.52 -36.86
N ASP A 69 -0.35 -18.39 -37.00
CA ASP A 69 -1.21 -18.46 -38.17
C ASP A 69 -2.15 -17.22 -38.33
N ASN A 70 -2.18 -16.35 -37.34
CA ASN A 70 -2.95 -15.09 -37.35
C ASN A 70 -2.16 -13.90 -37.93
N ALA A 71 -1.06 -14.16 -38.61
CA ALA A 71 -0.26 -13.10 -39.23
C ALA A 71 -1.07 -12.40 -40.33
N ILE A 72 -1.17 -11.08 -40.23
CA ILE A 72 -1.75 -10.28 -41.32
C ILE A 72 -0.65 -10.06 -42.36
N GLU A 73 -0.83 -10.56 -43.55
CA GLU A 73 0.06 -10.24 -44.68
C GLU A 73 -0.04 -8.73 -44.97
N MET A 74 1.09 -8.07 -44.98
CA MET A 74 1.16 -6.64 -45.20
C MET A 74 2.37 -6.31 -46.10
N ARG A 75 2.15 -5.50 -47.12
CA ARG A 75 3.27 -5.00 -47.94
C ARG A 75 4.12 -4.02 -47.14
N TYR A 76 5.42 -4.00 -47.43
CA TYR A 76 6.36 -3.09 -46.79
C TYR A 76 5.92 -1.62 -46.83
N ASP A 77 5.42 -1.17 -47.99
CA ASP A 77 4.97 0.22 -48.17
C ASP A 77 3.77 0.54 -47.27
N GLU A 78 2.85 -0.39 -47.10
CA GLU A 78 1.69 -0.27 -46.21
C GLU A 78 2.11 -0.25 -44.74
N LEU A 79 3.07 -1.10 -44.36
CA LEU A 79 3.65 -1.09 -43.01
C LEU A 79 4.30 0.28 -42.71
N MET A 80 5.07 0.81 -43.64
CA MET A 80 5.71 2.11 -43.50
C MET A 80 4.71 3.25 -43.41
N GLN A 81 3.63 3.21 -44.20
CA GLN A 81 2.54 4.18 -44.05
C GLN A 81 1.86 4.12 -42.70
N ARG A 82 1.56 2.91 -42.20
CA ARG A 82 0.98 2.74 -40.85
C ARG A 82 1.92 3.25 -39.77
N LEU A 83 3.20 2.92 -39.84
CA LEU A 83 4.21 3.40 -38.88
C LEU A 83 4.31 4.93 -38.91
N ASN A 84 4.36 5.56 -40.09
CA ASN A 84 4.38 7.01 -40.22
C ASN A 84 3.09 7.67 -39.71
N ASN A 85 1.95 7.05 -39.89
CA ASN A 85 0.68 7.52 -39.38
C ASN A 85 0.60 7.32 -37.85
N CYS A 86 1.10 6.20 -37.31
CA CYS A 86 1.22 6.00 -35.88
C CYS A 86 2.14 7.04 -35.21
N SER A 87 3.24 7.42 -35.86
CA SER A 87 4.13 8.47 -35.37
C SER A 87 3.47 9.85 -35.33
N LYS A 88 2.52 10.09 -36.23
CA LYS A 88 1.71 11.33 -36.25
C LYS A 88 0.53 11.27 -35.28
N SER A 89 -0.08 10.10 -35.10
CA SER A 89 -1.18 9.93 -34.15
C SER A 89 -0.75 9.84 -32.68
N SER A 90 0.52 9.54 -32.40
CA SER A 90 1.05 9.57 -31.03
C SER A 90 1.26 11.01 -30.50
N THR A 91 1.20 12.02 -31.38
CA THR A 91 1.17 13.44 -30.99
C THR A 91 -0.25 14.02 -30.89
N GLU A 92 -1.28 13.27 -31.35
CA GLU A 92 -2.68 13.71 -31.37
C GLU A 92 -3.68 12.70 -30.77
N THR A 93 -3.25 11.62 -30.14
CA THR A 93 -4.12 11.08 -29.12
C THR A 93 -4.16 12.15 -28.04
N GLU A 94 -5.21 12.94 -28.07
CA GLU A 94 -5.75 13.55 -26.89
C GLU A 94 -5.90 12.45 -25.85
N SER A 95 -4.81 12.09 -25.16
CA SER A 95 -4.90 11.65 -23.80
C SER A 95 -5.62 12.84 -23.17
N VAL A 96 -6.93 12.67 -22.93
CA VAL A 96 -7.67 13.62 -22.11
C VAL A 96 -6.81 13.72 -20.86
N ALA A 97 -6.03 14.78 -20.80
CA ALA A 97 -5.14 15.02 -19.69
C ALA A 97 -6.06 15.16 -18.49
N PHE A 98 -6.19 14.09 -17.70
CA PHE A 98 -6.92 14.11 -16.47
C PHE A 98 -6.16 15.02 -15.51
N THR A 99 -6.36 16.33 -15.67
CA THR A 99 -5.95 17.25 -14.61
C THR A 99 -6.66 16.82 -13.34
N LEU A 100 -5.93 16.75 -12.24
CA LEU A 100 -6.55 16.36 -10.97
C LEU A 100 -7.67 17.33 -10.57
N PHE A 101 -7.49 18.62 -10.86
CA PHE A 101 -8.49 19.65 -10.64
C PHE A 101 -8.58 20.56 -11.85
N LYS A 102 -9.78 20.90 -12.26
CA LYS A 102 -10.02 21.82 -13.38
C LYS A 102 -9.72 23.28 -13.03
N ASN A 103 -9.95 23.63 -11.76
CA ASN A 103 -9.75 24.98 -11.23
C ASN A 103 -9.62 24.96 -9.71
N GLU A 104 -9.29 26.11 -9.13
CA GLU A 104 -9.13 26.29 -7.69
C GLU A 104 -10.43 26.06 -6.88
N GLN A 105 -11.58 26.34 -7.47
CA GLN A 105 -12.87 26.11 -6.82
C GLN A 105 -13.08 24.62 -6.56
N GLU A 106 -12.86 23.76 -7.57
CA GLU A 106 -12.98 22.31 -7.44
C GLU A 106 -12.02 21.76 -6.37
N TYR A 107 -10.79 22.29 -6.30
CA TYR A 107 -9.85 21.94 -5.25
C TYR A 107 -10.32 22.34 -3.86
N ASN A 108 -10.88 23.53 -3.72
CA ASN A 108 -11.42 23.99 -2.43
C ASN A 108 -12.64 23.19 -1.99
N GLU A 109 -13.55 22.83 -2.90
CA GLU A 109 -14.68 21.95 -2.63
C GLU A 109 -14.22 20.55 -2.19
N PHE A 110 -13.20 19.99 -2.85
CA PHE A 110 -12.58 18.74 -2.45
C PHE A 110 -12.02 18.81 -1.04
N LYS A 111 -11.26 19.84 -0.71
CA LYS A 111 -10.71 20.05 0.64
C LYS A 111 -11.81 20.18 1.70
N GLN A 112 -12.82 20.99 1.43
CA GLN A 112 -13.94 21.20 2.37
C GLN A 112 -14.70 19.89 2.64
N ARG A 113 -14.84 19.02 1.65
CA ARG A 113 -15.49 17.74 1.79
C ARG A 113 -14.67 16.80 2.69
N HIS A 114 -13.38 16.65 2.44
CA HIS A 114 -12.51 15.77 3.23
C HIS A 114 -12.15 16.29 4.62
N ASN A 115 -12.32 17.59 4.89
CA ASN A 115 -12.15 18.16 6.23
C ASN A 115 -13.31 17.87 7.18
N LYS A 116 -14.35 17.14 6.76
CA LYS A 116 -15.48 16.75 7.63
C LYS A 116 -15.21 15.47 8.40
N ASP A 117 -14.36 14.59 7.86
CA ASP A 117 -14.08 13.26 8.42
C ASP A 117 -12.89 13.33 9.39
N VAL A 118 -13.10 14.04 10.49
CA VAL A 118 -12.07 14.38 11.48
C VAL A 118 -12.38 13.76 12.83
N VAL A 119 -11.37 13.12 13.44
CA VAL A 119 -11.47 12.64 14.82
C VAL A 119 -11.25 13.78 15.79
N LYS A 120 -12.09 13.85 16.81
CA LYS A 120 -11.90 14.81 17.90
C LYS A 120 -10.56 14.53 18.61
N LYS A 121 -9.82 15.61 18.90
CA LYS A 121 -8.58 15.57 19.65
C LYS A 121 -8.76 16.37 20.94
N ALA A 122 -8.16 15.89 22.03
CA ALA A 122 -8.14 16.59 23.31
C ALA A 122 -6.73 16.61 23.88
N SER A 123 -6.46 17.52 24.81
CA SER A 123 -5.16 17.59 25.48
C SER A 123 -5.01 16.45 26.48
N LEU A 124 -3.91 15.71 26.38
CA LEU A 124 -3.57 14.69 27.37
C LEU A 124 -3.20 15.32 28.74
N SER A 125 -2.58 16.50 28.76
CA SER A 125 -2.10 17.16 29.99
C SER A 125 -3.22 17.45 31.01
N ASP A 126 -4.44 17.69 30.52
CA ASP A 126 -5.59 18.04 31.36
C ASP A 126 -6.54 16.86 31.56
N TYR A 127 -6.19 15.70 30.96
CA TYR A 127 -7.07 14.55 30.98
C TYR A 127 -7.06 13.81 32.31
N GLN A 128 -8.24 13.36 32.73
CA GLN A 128 -8.44 12.54 33.91
C GLN A 128 -9.28 11.33 33.56
N GLY A 129 -8.86 10.17 33.99
CA GLY A 129 -9.58 8.92 33.77
C GLY A 129 -8.87 7.89 32.87
N PRO A 130 -9.62 6.93 32.32
CA PRO A 130 -9.05 5.79 31.60
C PRO A 130 -8.54 6.15 30.21
N LEU A 131 -7.35 5.66 29.87
CA LEU A 131 -6.75 5.67 28.55
C LEU A 131 -6.93 4.30 27.89
N TYR A 132 -7.32 4.29 26.65
CA TYR A 132 -7.44 3.09 25.82
C TYR A 132 -6.41 3.18 24.68
N ILE A 133 -5.50 2.22 24.64
CA ILE A 133 -4.34 2.29 23.74
C ILE A 133 -4.47 1.23 22.65
N GLY A 134 -4.26 1.66 21.42
CA GLY A 134 -4.10 0.78 20.28
C GLY A 134 -2.72 0.92 19.68
N ILE A 135 -2.09 -0.22 19.43
CA ILE A 135 -0.76 -0.34 18.83
C ILE A 135 -0.89 -1.11 17.53
N ASP A 136 -0.50 -0.50 16.42
CA ASP A 136 -0.35 -1.16 15.13
C ASP A 136 1.14 -1.27 14.81
N ALA A 137 1.68 -2.48 15.00
CA ALA A 137 3.07 -2.80 14.75
C ALA A 137 3.24 -3.40 13.35
N GLY A 138 3.27 -2.56 12.33
CA GLY A 138 3.47 -2.98 10.95
C GLY A 138 4.90 -3.42 10.63
N SER A 139 5.13 -3.90 9.41
CA SER A 139 6.45 -4.35 8.94
C SER A 139 7.47 -3.21 8.79
N THR A 140 7.03 -2.02 8.43
CA THR A 140 7.89 -0.84 8.18
C THR A 140 7.59 0.35 9.07
N THR A 141 6.35 0.47 9.53
CA THR A 141 5.90 1.58 10.37
C THR A 141 5.21 1.07 11.62
N THR A 142 5.39 1.79 12.70
CA THR A 142 4.67 1.56 13.96
C THR A 142 3.78 2.77 14.24
N LYS A 143 2.57 2.50 14.72
CA LYS A 143 1.61 3.52 15.11
C LYS A 143 1.09 3.21 16.51
N LEU A 144 0.92 4.25 17.29
CA LEU A 144 0.31 4.18 18.61
C LEU A 144 -0.74 5.26 18.72
N VAL A 145 -1.91 4.92 19.23
CA VAL A 145 -3.00 5.85 19.51
C VAL A 145 -3.53 5.61 20.90
N ALA A 146 -3.59 6.65 21.72
CA ALA A 146 -4.28 6.63 23.02
C ALA A 146 -5.54 7.51 22.92
N ILE A 147 -6.69 6.97 23.30
CA ILE A 147 -7.96 7.66 23.26
C ILE A 147 -8.63 7.73 24.62
N SER A 148 -9.49 8.74 24.78
CA SER A 148 -10.41 8.86 25.91
C SER A 148 -11.59 7.89 25.78
N LYS A 149 -12.37 7.72 26.84
CA LYS A 149 -13.65 7.01 26.80
C LYS A 149 -14.63 7.61 25.79
N ASN A 150 -14.49 8.89 25.49
CA ASN A 150 -15.30 9.61 24.50
C ASN A 150 -14.74 9.48 23.08
N ARG A 151 -13.76 8.58 22.86
CA ARG A 151 -13.10 8.31 21.54
C ARG A 151 -12.30 9.48 20.99
N GLU A 152 -11.90 10.43 21.85
CA GLU A 152 -11.05 11.55 21.46
C GLU A 152 -9.59 11.12 21.51
N ILE A 153 -8.80 11.47 20.49
CA ILE A 153 -7.37 11.19 20.48
C ILE A 153 -6.67 12.13 21.45
N LEU A 154 -6.01 11.54 22.44
CA LEU A 154 -5.22 12.23 23.46
C LEU A 154 -3.72 12.19 23.14
N TYR A 155 -3.28 11.12 22.50
CA TYR A 155 -1.92 10.93 22.03
C TYR A 155 -1.90 10.08 20.76
N SER A 156 -1.00 10.39 19.85
CA SER A 156 -0.74 9.56 18.68
C SER A 156 0.69 9.67 18.21
N SER A 157 1.25 8.55 17.78
CA SER A 157 2.55 8.46 17.15
C SER A 157 2.45 7.66 15.84
N TYR A 158 3.21 8.08 14.84
CA TYR A 158 3.33 7.44 13.54
C TYR A 158 4.77 7.59 13.05
N GLY A 159 5.48 6.50 12.89
CA GLY A 159 6.88 6.56 12.47
C GLY A 159 7.41 5.28 11.83
N SER A 160 8.58 5.39 11.19
CA SER A 160 9.31 4.23 10.72
C SER A 160 9.84 3.42 11.90
N ASN A 161 9.71 2.10 11.83
CA ASN A 161 10.28 1.20 12.85
C ASN A 161 11.71 0.75 12.53
N ASN A 162 12.27 1.18 11.41
CA ASN A 162 13.64 0.83 10.98
C ASN A 162 13.94 -0.68 11.06
N GLY A 163 12.93 -1.52 10.83
CA GLY A 163 13.04 -2.98 10.93
C GLY A 163 12.98 -3.54 12.36
N SER A 164 12.71 -2.71 13.37
CA SER A 164 12.61 -3.12 14.78
C SER A 164 11.31 -2.62 15.43
N PRO A 165 10.16 -3.20 15.08
CA PRO A 165 8.87 -2.74 15.58
C PRO A 165 8.76 -2.80 17.10
N LEU A 166 9.28 -3.85 17.75
CA LEU A 166 9.23 -3.98 19.21
C LEU A 166 9.99 -2.84 19.91
N LYS A 167 11.22 -2.53 19.45
CA LYS A 167 11.99 -1.42 20.03
C LYS A 167 11.24 -0.10 19.90
N THR A 168 10.70 0.18 18.71
CA THR A 168 9.95 1.41 18.47
C THR A 168 8.72 1.51 19.38
N VAL A 169 7.99 0.40 19.56
CA VAL A 169 6.85 0.39 20.48
C VAL A 169 7.27 0.64 21.93
N LEU A 170 8.36 0.02 22.39
CA LEU A 170 8.90 0.25 23.73
C LEU A 170 9.29 1.72 23.95
N ASP A 171 9.96 2.33 22.98
CA ASP A 171 10.35 3.73 23.02
C ASP A 171 9.11 4.64 23.09
N GLU A 172 8.07 4.36 22.29
CA GLU A 172 6.81 5.12 22.26
C GLU A 172 5.99 4.97 23.56
N ILE A 173 5.90 3.77 24.12
CA ILE A 173 5.21 3.56 25.41
C ILE A 173 5.95 4.25 26.54
N ASN A 174 7.28 4.19 26.56
CA ASN A 174 8.07 4.94 27.53
C ASN A 174 7.83 6.45 27.41
N ALA A 175 7.84 6.99 26.18
CA ALA A 175 7.54 8.40 25.95
C ALA A 175 6.11 8.77 26.43
N LEU A 176 5.13 7.91 26.20
CA LEU A 176 3.76 8.11 26.67
C LEU A 176 3.70 8.13 28.21
N TYR A 177 4.38 7.20 28.90
CA TYR A 177 4.43 7.18 30.35
C TYR A 177 5.04 8.45 30.99
N GLU A 178 5.97 9.11 30.29
CA GLU A 178 6.56 10.37 30.80
C GLU A 178 5.56 11.53 30.80
N ILE A 179 4.49 11.46 29.98
CA ILE A 179 3.53 12.56 29.79
C ILE A 179 2.12 12.26 30.29
N ILE A 180 1.84 11.04 30.75
CA ILE A 180 0.55 10.69 31.35
C ILE A 180 0.38 11.45 32.67
N PRO A 181 -0.71 12.26 32.80
CA PRO A 181 -0.96 12.99 34.04
C PRO A 181 -1.33 12.06 35.20
N PRO A 182 -1.10 12.47 36.46
CA PRO A 182 -1.31 11.60 37.64
C PRO A 182 -2.72 11.04 37.82
N ASN A 183 -3.74 11.72 37.28
CA ASN A 183 -5.14 11.33 37.39
C ASN A 183 -5.63 10.52 36.16
N ALA A 184 -4.75 10.24 35.20
CA ALA A 184 -5.04 9.35 34.08
C ALA A 184 -4.35 8.01 34.30
N TYR A 185 -4.96 6.95 33.78
CA TYR A 185 -4.41 5.60 33.88
C TYR A 185 -4.75 4.77 32.63
N ILE A 186 -3.92 3.78 32.34
CA ILE A 186 -4.15 2.90 31.20
C ILE A 186 -5.15 1.83 31.61
N ALA A 187 -6.31 1.84 30.97
CA ALA A 187 -7.39 0.88 31.23
C ALA A 187 -7.24 -0.39 30.40
N THR A 188 -6.93 -0.25 29.10
CA THR A 188 -6.79 -1.40 28.20
C THR A 188 -5.81 -1.07 27.09
N VAL A 189 -4.96 -2.04 26.73
CA VAL A 189 -4.01 -1.97 25.62
C VAL A 189 -4.25 -3.14 24.66
N GLY A 190 -4.43 -2.82 23.40
CA GLY A 190 -4.51 -3.81 22.33
C GLY A 190 -3.41 -3.65 21.29
N THR A 191 -3.12 -4.73 20.58
CA THR A 191 -2.10 -4.78 19.54
C THR A 191 -2.66 -5.36 18.24
N THR A 192 -2.12 -4.94 17.11
CA THR A 192 -2.40 -5.47 15.78
C THR A 192 -1.19 -5.32 14.85
N GLY A 193 -1.32 -5.79 13.62
CA GLY A 193 -0.29 -5.72 12.60
C GLY A 193 0.68 -6.90 12.63
N TYR A 194 1.70 -6.86 11.78
CA TYR A 194 2.67 -7.95 11.61
C TYR A 194 3.40 -8.34 12.91
N GLY A 195 3.69 -7.35 13.77
CA GLY A 195 4.37 -7.54 15.06
C GLY A 195 3.44 -7.79 16.24
N GLU A 196 2.14 -7.99 16.03
CA GLU A 196 1.11 -8.12 17.07
C GLU A 196 1.51 -9.07 18.19
N HIS A 197 1.84 -10.31 17.86
CA HIS A 197 2.15 -11.33 18.87
C HIS A 197 3.39 -11.02 19.71
N ILE A 198 4.45 -10.49 19.08
CA ILE A 198 5.71 -10.15 19.76
C ILE A 198 5.48 -8.96 20.69
N VAL A 199 4.80 -7.92 20.20
CA VAL A 199 4.51 -6.72 20.98
C VAL A 199 3.57 -7.03 22.14
N LYS A 200 2.51 -7.82 21.88
CA LYS A 200 1.59 -8.27 22.93
C LYS A 200 2.31 -9.01 24.05
N ALA A 201 3.14 -9.99 23.67
CA ALA A 201 3.87 -10.79 24.65
C ALA A 201 4.89 -9.96 25.43
N ALA A 202 5.65 -9.10 24.77
CA ALA A 202 6.68 -8.28 25.39
C ALA A 202 6.14 -7.21 26.35
N LEU A 203 5.01 -6.59 26.00
CA LEU A 203 4.38 -5.53 26.81
C LEU A 203 3.36 -6.06 27.81
N HIS A 204 2.99 -7.33 27.78
CA HIS A 204 1.83 -7.89 28.47
C HIS A 204 0.52 -7.16 28.07
N ALA A 205 0.38 -6.77 26.79
CA ALA A 205 -0.82 -6.12 26.32
C ALA A 205 -2.04 -7.05 26.46
N ASP A 206 -3.19 -6.46 26.76
CA ASP A 206 -4.40 -7.19 27.17
C ASP A 206 -4.96 -8.07 26.06
N PHE A 207 -4.87 -7.64 24.81
CA PHE A 207 -5.34 -8.42 23.68
C PHE A 207 -4.60 -8.12 22.38
N GLY A 208 -4.69 -9.03 21.44
CA GLY A 208 -4.32 -8.83 20.04
C GLY A 208 -5.54 -9.04 19.16
N GLU A 209 -5.60 -8.38 18.02
CA GLU A 209 -6.68 -8.52 17.06
C GLU A 209 -6.15 -8.51 15.63
N VAL A 210 -6.84 -9.23 14.76
CA VAL A 210 -6.50 -9.27 13.34
C VAL A 210 -6.61 -7.87 12.72
N GLU A 211 -5.61 -7.48 11.96
CA GLU A 211 -5.47 -6.13 11.40
C GLU A 211 -6.71 -5.69 10.59
N THR A 212 -7.29 -6.58 9.79
CA THR A 212 -8.49 -6.26 9.00
C THR A 212 -9.71 -5.92 9.86
N PHE A 213 -9.85 -6.54 11.04
CA PHE A 213 -10.92 -6.22 11.99
C PHE A 213 -10.70 -4.85 12.63
N ALA A 214 -9.46 -4.53 13.01
CA ALA A 214 -9.11 -3.23 13.53
C ALA A 214 -9.41 -2.12 12.51
N HIS A 215 -8.99 -2.30 11.28
CA HIS A 215 -9.24 -1.36 10.19
C HIS A 215 -10.73 -1.19 9.88
N LEU A 216 -11.51 -2.28 9.85
CA LEU A 216 -12.96 -2.21 9.67
C LEU A 216 -13.63 -1.48 10.84
N ARG A 217 -13.21 -1.77 12.08
CA ARG A 217 -13.79 -1.10 13.26
C ARG A 217 -13.58 0.41 13.19
N ALA A 218 -12.38 0.85 12.80
CA ALA A 218 -12.08 2.26 12.60
C ALA A 218 -12.89 2.87 11.44
N ALA A 219 -12.99 2.19 10.30
CA ALA A 219 -13.74 2.67 9.14
C ALA A 219 -15.23 2.92 9.48
N ARG A 220 -15.82 2.07 10.29
CA ARG A 220 -17.21 2.21 10.75
C ARG A 220 -17.47 3.40 11.65
N GLU A 221 -16.46 3.93 12.29
CA GLU A 221 -16.60 5.15 13.08
C GLU A 221 -16.93 6.35 12.20
N PHE A 222 -16.44 6.35 10.97
CA PHE A 222 -16.68 7.40 9.98
C PHE A 222 -17.82 7.06 9.00
N CYS A 223 -18.00 5.79 8.71
CA CYS A 223 -19.02 5.29 7.80
C CYS A 223 -19.62 3.98 8.32
N PRO A 224 -20.72 4.04 9.10
CA PRO A 224 -21.36 2.83 9.65
C PRO A 224 -21.76 1.81 8.59
N ASP A 225 -22.18 2.28 7.41
CA ASP A 225 -22.64 1.47 6.28
C ASP A 225 -21.54 1.26 5.23
N VAL A 226 -20.27 1.25 5.64
CA VAL A 226 -19.14 1.04 4.74
C VAL A 226 -19.32 -0.24 3.90
N SER A 227 -19.16 -0.11 2.57
CA SER A 227 -19.26 -1.22 1.62
C SER A 227 -17.89 -1.78 1.20
N CYS A 228 -16.88 -0.91 1.18
CA CYS A 228 -15.52 -1.28 0.82
C CYS A 228 -14.52 -0.45 1.61
N VAL A 229 -13.48 -1.09 2.10
CA VAL A 229 -12.32 -0.41 2.70
C VAL A 229 -11.12 -0.70 1.84
N LEU A 230 -10.44 0.36 1.42
CA LEU A 230 -9.17 0.27 0.70
C LEU A 230 -8.07 0.89 1.55
N ASP A 231 -7.17 0.06 2.01
CA ASP A 231 -5.99 0.45 2.75
C ASP A 231 -4.76 0.37 1.83
N ILE A 232 -4.08 1.50 1.64
CA ILE A 232 -2.81 1.55 0.91
C ILE A 232 -1.73 2.03 1.86
N GLY A 233 -0.92 1.08 2.30
CA GLY A 233 0.26 1.32 3.12
C GLY A 233 1.48 1.73 2.31
N GLY A 234 2.65 1.71 2.98
CA GLY A 234 3.93 1.96 2.33
C GLY A 234 4.36 0.85 1.39
N GLN A 235 4.14 -0.41 1.74
CA GLN A 235 4.61 -1.58 0.99
C GLN A 235 3.53 -2.60 0.67
N ASP A 236 2.40 -2.53 1.32
CA ASP A 236 1.26 -3.42 1.16
C ASP A 236 -0.01 -2.66 0.82
N MET A 237 -0.98 -3.39 0.34
CA MET A 237 -2.30 -2.88 0.07
C MET A 237 -3.33 -3.95 0.44
N LYS A 238 -4.40 -3.53 1.07
CA LYS A 238 -5.53 -4.39 1.45
C LYS A 238 -6.81 -3.77 0.95
N CYS A 239 -7.64 -4.58 0.31
CA CYS A 239 -9.00 -4.20 -0.04
C CYS A 239 -9.94 -5.25 0.55
N PHE A 240 -10.93 -4.81 1.30
CA PHE A 240 -11.93 -5.72 1.81
C PHE A 240 -13.34 -5.18 1.61
N TYR A 241 -14.17 -6.07 1.08
CA TYR A 241 -15.58 -5.82 0.85
C TYR A 241 -16.37 -6.12 2.11
N VAL A 242 -17.30 -5.26 2.44
CA VAL A 242 -18.15 -5.39 3.62
C VAL A 242 -19.58 -5.70 3.16
N ASN A 243 -20.11 -6.82 3.61
CA ASN A 243 -21.47 -7.24 3.31
C ASN A 243 -22.25 -7.44 4.61
N LYS A 244 -23.36 -6.73 4.76
CA LYS A 244 -24.22 -6.77 5.97
C LYS A 244 -23.41 -6.62 7.26
N GLY A 245 -22.41 -5.75 7.23
CA GLY A 245 -21.56 -5.48 8.36
C GLY A 245 -20.45 -6.51 8.63
N ASN A 246 -20.25 -7.52 7.82
CA ASN A 246 -19.16 -8.49 7.96
C ASN A 246 -18.18 -8.36 6.79
N ILE A 247 -16.91 -8.72 7.06
CA ILE A 247 -15.92 -8.83 6.01
C ILE A 247 -16.27 -10.02 5.13
N GLY A 248 -16.52 -9.77 3.85
CA GLY A 248 -16.76 -10.79 2.83
C GLY A 248 -15.46 -11.24 2.19
N GLN A 249 -15.09 -10.60 1.09
CA GLN A 249 -13.86 -10.89 0.36
C GLN A 249 -12.72 -9.96 0.81
N ILE A 250 -11.52 -10.52 0.95
CA ILE A 250 -10.29 -9.77 1.20
C ILE A 250 -9.34 -9.99 0.03
N ILE A 251 -8.78 -8.91 -0.49
CA ILE A 251 -7.73 -8.92 -1.51
C ILE A 251 -6.50 -8.27 -0.91
N LEU A 252 -5.38 -8.99 -0.90
CA LEU A 252 -4.12 -8.54 -0.35
C LEU A 252 -3.06 -8.45 -1.45
N ASN A 253 -2.23 -7.43 -1.37
CA ASN A 253 -1.02 -7.33 -2.18
C ASN A 253 0.17 -6.95 -1.31
N GLU A 254 1.02 -7.92 -1.05
CA GLU A 254 2.28 -7.78 -0.31
C GLU A 254 3.50 -7.92 -1.23
N ALA A 255 3.28 -8.28 -2.50
CA ALA A 255 4.34 -8.64 -3.43
C ALA A 255 4.77 -7.50 -4.37
N CYS A 256 3.93 -6.49 -4.60
CA CYS A 256 4.17 -5.46 -5.60
C CYS A 256 3.96 -4.05 -5.04
N SER A 257 5.03 -3.29 -4.94
CA SER A 257 4.98 -1.89 -4.47
C SER A 257 4.39 -0.89 -5.48
N ALA A 258 4.07 -1.32 -6.71
CA ALA A 258 3.58 -0.43 -7.76
C ALA A 258 2.25 0.28 -7.43
N GLY A 259 1.46 -0.30 -6.52
CA GLY A 259 0.23 0.28 -5.98
C GLY A 259 0.37 0.85 -4.57
N CYS A 260 1.57 1.04 -4.03
CA CYS A 260 1.82 1.39 -2.65
C CYS A 260 2.63 2.70 -2.51
N GLY A 261 2.65 3.25 -1.30
CA GLY A 261 3.28 4.54 -1.00
C GLY A 261 4.79 4.57 -1.21
N SER A 262 5.50 3.45 -0.99
CA SER A 262 6.95 3.37 -1.21
C SER A 262 7.36 3.69 -2.64
N PHE A 263 6.48 3.44 -3.61
CA PHE A 263 6.71 3.82 -5.00
C PHE A 263 6.79 5.35 -5.16
N ILE A 264 5.86 6.08 -4.56
CA ILE A 264 5.84 7.56 -4.57
C ILE A 264 7.08 8.08 -3.84
N GLN A 265 7.41 7.50 -2.68
CA GLN A 265 8.57 7.86 -1.88
C GLN A 265 9.88 7.72 -2.66
N ASN A 266 10.07 6.61 -3.37
CA ASN A 266 11.27 6.37 -4.18
C ASN A 266 11.44 7.43 -5.29
N PHE A 267 10.34 7.87 -5.91
CA PHE A 267 10.40 8.93 -6.91
C PHE A 267 10.71 10.29 -6.30
N ALA A 268 10.09 10.66 -5.19
CA ALA A 268 10.38 11.89 -4.47
C ALA A 268 11.86 11.96 -4.08
N GLN A 269 12.39 10.87 -3.49
CA GLN A 269 13.82 10.76 -3.13
C GLN A 269 14.74 10.83 -4.35
N GLY A 270 14.37 10.20 -5.46
CA GLY A 270 15.13 10.27 -6.72
C GLY A 270 15.20 11.67 -7.32
N LEU A 271 14.30 12.57 -6.92
CA LEU A 271 14.28 13.99 -7.27
C LEU A 271 14.82 14.89 -6.15
N ASN A 272 15.38 14.33 -5.07
CA ASN A 272 15.82 15.04 -3.87
C ASN A 272 14.71 15.93 -3.26
N MET A 273 13.49 15.40 -3.19
CA MET A 273 12.33 16.09 -2.65
C MET A 273 11.73 15.33 -1.46
N GLU A 274 11.17 16.08 -0.53
CA GLU A 274 10.27 15.49 0.48
C GLU A 274 9.00 14.95 -0.18
N VAL A 275 8.47 13.86 0.37
CA VAL A 275 7.28 13.18 -0.20
C VAL A 275 6.07 14.10 -0.24
N SER A 276 5.89 14.91 0.81
CA SER A 276 4.81 15.90 0.91
C SER A 276 4.90 16.98 -0.16
N ASP A 277 6.12 17.48 -0.43
CA ASP A 277 6.34 18.52 -1.45
C ASP A 277 6.11 17.96 -2.85
N PHE A 278 6.57 16.75 -3.09
CA PHE A 278 6.33 16.04 -4.34
C PHE A 278 4.83 15.80 -4.57
N ALA A 279 4.09 15.36 -3.54
CA ALA A 279 2.65 15.18 -3.58
C ALA A 279 1.90 16.49 -3.93
N ASN A 280 2.26 17.58 -3.26
CA ASN A 280 1.65 18.89 -3.47
C ASN A 280 1.86 19.43 -4.89
N LYS A 281 3.01 19.12 -5.52
CA LYS A 281 3.24 19.48 -6.92
C LYS A 281 2.24 18.85 -7.88
N GLY A 282 1.82 17.60 -7.62
CA GLY A 282 0.82 16.92 -8.44
C GLY A 282 -0.54 17.62 -8.49
N LEU A 283 -0.91 18.34 -7.44
CA LEU A 283 -2.19 19.04 -7.36
C LEU A 283 -2.34 20.17 -8.38
N THR A 284 -1.21 20.70 -8.86
CA THR A 284 -1.15 21.83 -9.83
C THR A 284 -0.71 21.41 -11.22
N ALA A 285 -0.70 20.10 -11.50
CA ALA A 285 -0.35 19.55 -12.79
C ALA A 285 -1.32 20.00 -13.88
N LYS A 286 -0.77 20.39 -15.02
CA LYS A 286 -1.56 20.83 -16.19
C LYS A 286 -1.76 19.71 -17.20
N ASN A 287 -0.75 18.85 -17.36
CA ASN A 287 -0.74 17.73 -18.30
C ASN A 287 -0.14 16.50 -17.64
N PRO A 288 -0.86 15.82 -16.72
CA PRO A 288 -0.35 14.64 -16.04
C PRO A 288 0.16 13.58 -17.02
N VAL A 289 1.36 13.06 -16.77
CA VAL A 289 1.98 12.05 -17.63
C VAL A 289 1.21 10.74 -17.52
N ASP A 290 0.78 10.16 -18.61
CA ASP A 290 0.19 8.82 -18.59
C ASP A 290 1.29 7.76 -18.44
N LEU A 291 1.38 7.20 -17.26
CA LEU A 291 2.31 6.11 -16.91
C LEU A 291 1.69 4.73 -17.06
N GLY A 292 0.37 4.66 -17.28
CA GLY A 292 -0.40 3.41 -17.41
C GLY A 292 -0.37 2.58 -16.12
N THR A 293 -0.59 1.27 -16.29
CA THR A 293 -0.57 0.26 -15.20
C THR A 293 0.64 -0.67 -15.35
N ARG A 294 1.83 -0.16 -15.11
CA ARG A 294 3.09 -0.91 -15.29
C ARG A 294 3.77 -1.18 -13.95
N CYS A 295 4.66 -2.18 -13.91
CA CYS A 295 5.48 -2.37 -12.72
C CYS A 295 6.49 -1.22 -12.55
N THR A 296 6.98 -1.04 -11.33
CA THR A 296 7.91 0.05 -10.94
C THR A 296 9.12 0.19 -11.86
N VAL A 297 9.69 -0.93 -12.33
CA VAL A 297 10.88 -0.94 -13.20
C VAL A 297 10.58 -0.27 -14.55
N PHE A 298 9.47 -0.62 -15.17
CA PHE A 298 9.05 -0.04 -16.44
C PHE A 298 8.55 1.41 -16.28
N MET A 299 7.96 1.74 -15.14
CA MET A 299 7.56 3.11 -14.84
C MET A 299 8.75 4.05 -14.69
N ASN A 300 9.86 3.60 -14.05
CA ASN A 300 11.10 4.38 -13.99
C ASN A 300 11.59 4.80 -15.38
N SER A 301 11.57 3.87 -16.35
CA SER A 301 11.97 4.15 -17.71
C SER A 301 11.04 5.16 -18.38
N ARG A 302 9.72 5.03 -18.16
CA ARG A 302 8.73 5.96 -18.71
C ARG A 302 8.81 7.36 -18.10
N VAL A 303 9.04 7.46 -16.79
CA VAL A 303 9.27 8.76 -16.12
C VAL A 303 10.51 9.44 -16.66
N LYS A 304 11.63 8.70 -16.81
CA LYS A 304 12.86 9.26 -17.43
C LYS A 304 12.63 9.71 -18.87
N GLN A 305 11.82 8.97 -19.61
CA GLN A 305 11.45 9.38 -20.97
C GLN A 305 10.61 10.66 -20.95
N ALA A 306 9.59 10.76 -20.10
CA ALA A 306 8.78 11.95 -19.96
C ALA A 306 9.59 13.19 -19.55
N GLN A 307 10.58 13.00 -18.65
CA GLN A 307 11.52 14.08 -18.29
C GLN A 307 12.33 14.57 -19.50
N LYS A 308 12.82 13.66 -20.36
CA LYS A 308 13.52 14.01 -21.59
C LYS A 308 12.61 14.72 -22.61
N GLU A 309 11.33 14.39 -22.60
CA GLU A 309 10.29 15.02 -23.41
C GLU A 309 9.83 16.38 -22.86
N GLY A 310 10.36 16.81 -21.70
CA GLY A 310 10.09 18.12 -21.10
C GLY A 310 8.91 18.15 -20.14
N ALA A 311 8.42 16.99 -19.69
CA ALA A 311 7.36 16.94 -18.67
C ALA A 311 7.81 17.60 -17.36
N SER A 312 6.94 18.42 -16.78
CA SER A 312 7.20 19.04 -15.50
C SER A 312 7.16 18.05 -14.33
N VAL A 313 7.80 18.40 -13.21
CA VAL A 313 7.71 17.60 -11.98
C VAL A 313 6.26 17.50 -11.50
N ASN A 314 5.45 18.52 -11.71
CA ASN A 314 4.03 18.54 -11.37
C ASN A 314 3.27 17.48 -12.16
N ASP A 315 3.49 17.41 -13.48
CA ASP A 315 2.84 16.45 -14.37
C ASP A 315 3.28 15.00 -14.08
N ILE A 316 4.55 14.81 -13.71
CA ILE A 316 5.09 13.52 -13.29
C ILE A 316 4.47 13.09 -11.98
N SER A 317 4.38 13.97 -10.98
CA SER A 317 3.80 13.67 -9.68
C SER A 317 2.33 13.25 -9.81
N ALA A 318 1.53 14.00 -10.57
CA ALA A 318 0.14 13.64 -10.82
C ALA A 318 0.02 12.32 -11.60
N GLY A 319 0.87 12.08 -12.59
CA GLY A 319 0.92 10.84 -13.35
C GLY A 319 1.25 9.63 -12.48
N ILE A 320 2.16 9.79 -11.52
CA ILE A 320 2.49 8.74 -10.53
C ILE A 320 1.29 8.47 -9.62
N ALA A 321 0.63 9.49 -9.09
CA ALA A 321 -0.56 9.34 -8.26
C ALA A 321 -1.67 8.57 -8.99
N LEU A 322 -1.97 8.95 -10.23
CA LEU A 322 -2.93 8.23 -11.09
C LEU A 322 -2.52 6.78 -11.33
N SER A 323 -1.24 6.54 -11.60
CA SER A 323 -0.73 5.20 -11.88
C SER A 323 -0.78 4.28 -10.66
N VAL A 324 -0.48 4.78 -9.46
CA VAL A 324 -0.61 4.04 -8.20
C VAL A 324 -2.03 3.53 -8.03
N ILE A 325 -3.02 4.39 -8.21
CA ILE A 325 -4.43 4.00 -8.08
C ILE A 325 -4.90 3.11 -9.23
N LYS A 326 -4.48 3.37 -10.48
CA LYS A 326 -4.75 2.45 -11.60
C LYS A 326 -4.22 1.04 -11.31
N ASN A 327 -3.00 0.92 -10.77
CA ASN A 327 -2.44 -0.37 -10.38
C ASN A 327 -3.24 -1.02 -9.24
N ALA A 328 -3.61 -0.26 -8.22
CA ALA A 328 -4.42 -0.74 -7.11
C ALA A 328 -5.77 -1.29 -7.62
N LEU A 329 -6.52 -0.50 -8.34
CA LEU A 329 -7.87 -0.87 -8.78
C LEU A 329 -7.87 -1.97 -9.86
N PHE A 330 -7.08 -1.81 -10.91
CA PHE A 330 -7.23 -2.64 -12.11
C PHE A 330 -6.27 -3.83 -12.16
N LYS A 331 -5.12 -3.77 -11.48
CA LYS A 331 -4.17 -4.88 -11.46
C LYS A 331 -4.30 -5.76 -10.24
N VAL A 332 -4.48 -5.16 -9.07
CA VAL A 332 -4.51 -5.88 -7.80
C VAL A 332 -5.93 -6.30 -7.48
N ILE A 333 -6.82 -5.35 -7.34
CA ILE A 333 -8.23 -5.62 -6.99
C ILE A 333 -8.97 -6.23 -8.19
N GLN A 334 -8.53 -5.92 -9.42
CA GLN A 334 -9.12 -6.37 -10.68
C GLN A 334 -10.58 -5.95 -10.82
N VAL A 335 -10.88 -4.72 -10.40
CA VAL A 335 -12.22 -4.13 -10.54
C VAL A 335 -12.62 -4.12 -12.00
N LYS A 336 -13.72 -4.79 -12.32
CA LYS A 336 -14.30 -4.80 -13.67
C LYS A 336 -15.34 -3.72 -13.84
N ASP A 337 -16.15 -3.51 -12.80
CA ASP A 337 -17.12 -2.46 -12.69
C ASP A 337 -16.98 -1.77 -11.34
N VAL A 338 -16.92 -0.44 -11.35
CA VAL A 338 -16.80 0.38 -10.14
C VAL A 338 -17.96 0.17 -9.16
N SER A 339 -19.13 -0.24 -9.66
CA SER A 339 -20.29 -0.57 -8.83
C SER A 339 -20.02 -1.76 -7.87
N GLU A 340 -19.06 -2.64 -8.18
CA GLU A 340 -18.67 -3.77 -7.31
C GLU A 340 -18.15 -3.31 -5.95
N LEU A 341 -17.58 -2.11 -5.86
CA LEU A 341 -17.06 -1.54 -4.61
C LEU A 341 -18.17 -0.98 -3.69
N GLY A 342 -19.41 -0.88 -4.20
CA GLY A 342 -20.51 -0.23 -3.53
C GLY A 342 -20.39 1.29 -3.52
N ASP A 343 -21.21 1.96 -2.69
CA ASP A 343 -21.30 3.43 -2.69
C ASP A 343 -20.54 4.06 -1.52
N ASN A 344 -20.34 3.33 -0.44
CA ASN A 344 -19.72 3.81 0.79
C ASN A 344 -18.28 3.27 0.90
N ILE A 345 -17.34 3.96 0.24
CA ILE A 345 -15.95 3.54 0.16
C ILE A 345 -15.12 4.37 1.16
N VAL A 346 -14.47 3.69 2.09
CA VAL A 346 -13.49 4.29 3.00
C VAL A 346 -12.09 3.98 2.50
N VAL A 347 -11.27 5.02 2.35
CA VAL A 347 -9.87 4.89 1.98
C VAL A 347 -8.98 5.25 3.17
N GLN A 348 -7.95 4.46 3.40
CA GLN A 348 -7.06 4.58 4.55
C GLN A 348 -5.64 4.12 4.22
N GLY A 349 -4.74 4.18 5.20
CA GLY A 349 -3.32 3.98 5.00
C GLY A 349 -2.56 5.28 4.76
N GLY A 350 -1.26 5.26 5.04
CA GLY A 350 -0.41 6.46 4.96
C GLY A 350 -0.34 7.09 3.57
N THR A 351 -0.56 6.31 2.51
CA THR A 351 -0.54 6.77 1.12
C THR A 351 -1.66 7.78 0.83
N PHE A 352 -2.80 7.68 1.52
CA PHE A 352 -3.92 8.60 1.34
C PHE A 352 -3.79 9.95 2.06
N TYR A 353 -2.69 10.19 2.79
CA TYR A 353 -2.32 11.56 3.17
C TYR A 353 -1.92 12.42 1.96
N ASN A 354 -1.61 11.79 0.84
CA ASN A 354 -1.36 12.44 -0.43
C ASN A 354 -2.68 12.78 -1.13
N ASP A 355 -3.04 14.05 -1.17
CA ASP A 355 -4.28 14.53 -1.79
C ASP A 355 -4.32 14.27 -3.31
N ALA A 356 -3.18 14.19 -4.00
CA ALA A 356 -3.14 13.81 -5.40
C ALA A 356 -3.54 12.34 -5.62
N VAL A 357 -3.15 11.45 -4.71
CA VAL A 357 -3.59 10.03 -4.70
C VAL A 357 -5.07 9.92 -4.39
N LEU A 358 -5.52 10.65 -3.37
CA LEU A 358 -6.94 10.68 -2.98
C LEU A 358 -7.82 11.17 -4.13
N ARG A 359 -7.43 12.26 -4.78
CA ARG A 359 -8.16 12.79 -5.92
C ARG A 359 -8.13 11.85 -7.13
N SER A 360 -6.98 11.20 -7.37
CA SER A 360 -6.85 10.16 -8.41
C SER A 360 -7.84 9.02 -8.19
N MET A 361 -8.05 8.61 -6.94
CA MET A 361 -9.05 7.58 -6.60
C MET A 361 -10.45 8.03 -6.99
N GLU A 362 -10.88 9.23 -6.57
CA GLU A 362 -12.20 9.75 -6.89
C GLU A 362 -12.45 9.90 -8.39
N LEU A 363 -11.44 10.38 -9.13
CA LEU A 363 -11.53 10.53 -10.58
C LEU A 363 -11.69 9.17 -11.28
N LEU A 364 -10.90 8.17 -10.88
CA LEU A 364 -10.94 6.85 -11.50
C LEU A 364 -12.21 6.06 -11.13
N LEU A 365 -12.74 6.26 -9.94
CA LEU A 365 -14.00 5.67 -9.51
C LEU A 365 -15.22 6.45 -9.97
N ASN A 366 -15.04 7.72 -10.37
CA ASN A 366 -16.13 8.68 -10.57
C ASN A 366 -17.10 8.73 -9.37
N LYS A 367 -16.56 8.59 -8.17
CA LYS A 367 -17.28 8.58 -6.89
C LYS A 367 -16.49 9.35 -5.84
N ASN A 368 -17.20 9.96 -4.89
CA ASN A 368 -16.56 10.48 -3.69
C ASN A 368 -16.19 9.31 -2.76
N VAL A 369 -15.07 9.43 -2.09
CA VAL A 369 -14.63 8.47 -1.07
C VAL A 369 -14.48 9.17 0.28
N ILE A 370 -14.55 8.42 1.36
CA ILE A 370 -14.36 8.91 2.73
C ILE A 370 -12.90 8.66 3.11
N ARG A 371 -12.17 9.73 3.41
CA ARG A 371 -10.80 9.68 3.91
C ARG A 371 -10.72 10.32 5.27
N PRO A 372 -10.64 9.53 6.38
CA PRO A 372 -10.41 10.06 7.71
C PRO A 372 -9.11 10.88 7.80
N ASP A 373 -9.11 11.95 8.61
CA ASP A 373 -7.90 12.76 8.85
C ASP A 373 -6.75 11.96 9.44
N ILE A 374 -7.07 10.83 10.07
CA ILE A 374 -6.14 9.87 10.67
C ILE A 374 -5.89 8.65 9.76
N SER A 375 -5.98 8.80 8.45
CA SER A 375 -5.95 7.65 7.50
C SER A 375 -4.77 6.69 7.73
N GLY A 376 -3.61 7.17 8.15
CA GLY A 376 -2.45 6.33 8.47
C GLY A 376 -2.46 5.71 9.88
N LEU A 377 -3.39 6.11 10.74
CA LEU A 377 -3.51 5.63 12.13
C LEU A 377 -4.70 4.69 12.33
N MET A 378 -5.44 4.35 11.27
CA MET A 378 -6.71 3.63 11.36
C MET A 378 -6.59 2.28 12.06
N GLY A 379 -5.53 1.51 11.85
CA GLY A 379 -5.28 0.25 12.55
C GLY A 379 -5.18 0.45 14.06
N ALA A 380 -4.31 1.36 14.49
CA ALA A 380 -4.14 1.68 15.91
C ALA A 380 -5.40 2.28 16.54
N TYR A 381 -6.09 3.20 15.83
CA TYR A 381 -7.34 3.79 16.30
C TYR A 381 -8.45 2.73 16.44
N GLY A 382 -8.57 1.82 15.49
CA GLY A 382 -9.52 0.70 15.55
C GLY A 382 -9.28 -0.21 16.75
N ILE A 383 -8.03 -0.53 17.04
CA ILE A 383 -7.66 -1.29 18.25
C ILE A 383 -8.02 -0.52 19.52
N ALA A 384 -7.76 0.78 19.57
CA ALA A 384 -8.15 1.62 20.73
C ALA A 384 -9.67 1.64 20.93
N LEU A 385 -10.47 1.68 19.86
CA LEU A 385 -11.93 1.55 19.92
C LEU A 385 -12.37 0.18 20.45
N LEU A 386 -11.74 -0.91 19.99
CA LEU A 386 -11.99 -2.27 20.51
C LEU A 386 -11.58 -2.39 21.98
N ALA A 387 -10.54 -1.67 22.42
CA ALA A 387 -10.15 -1.61 23.82
C ALA A 387 -11.25 -1.02 24.72
N ILE A 388 -11.95 0.04 24.26
CA ILE A 388 -13.14 0.56 24.98
C ILE A 388 -14.22 -0.51 25.10
N GLU A 389 -14.48 -1.24 24.03
CA GLU A 389 -15.56 -2.24 23.95
C GLU A 389 -15.34 -3.43 24.89
N ARG A 390 -14.09 -3.72 25.29
CA ARG A 390 -13.74 -4.78 26.25
C ARG A 390 -14.07 -4.43 27.69
N GLN A 391 -14.37 -3.16 28.01
CA GLN A 391 -14.79 -2.69 29.32
C GLN A 391 -13.85 -3.08 30.49
N GLN A 392 -12.57 -3.23 30.22
CA GLN A 392 -11.57 -3.52 31.23
C GLN A 392 -11.24 -2.25 32.02
N GLU A 393 -11.11 -2.37 33.32
CA GLU A 393 -10.86 -1.23 34.21
C GLU A 393 -9.38 -0.91 34.38
N LYS A 394 -8.50 -1.90 34.24
CA LYS A 394 -7.06 -1.76 34.40
C LYS A 394 -6.32 -2.72 33.48
N SER A 395 -5.36 -2.19 32.75
CA SER A 395 -4.49 -2.96 31.86
C SER A 395 -3.47 -3.81 32.63
N SER A 396 -3.10 -4.94 32.01
CA SER A 396 -1.97 -5.79 32.41
C SER A 396 -0.62 -5.34 31.82
N ILE A 397 -0.59 -4.23 31.07
CA ILE A 397 0.63 -3.73 30.46
C ILE A 397 1.73 -3.50 31.50
N LEU A 398 2.98 -3.76 31.12
CA LEU A 398 4.14 -3.48 31.97
C LEU A 398 4.12 -2.02 32.45
N THR A 399 4.36 -1.84 33.74
CA THR A 399 4.49 -0.51 34.35
C THR A 399 5.76 0.19 33.87
N LYS A 400 5.85 1.49 34.11
CA LYS A 400 7.04 2.29 33.76
C LYS A 400 8.33 1.74 34.41
N GLU A 401 8.25 1.23 35.64
CA GLU A 401 9.35 0.60 36.35
C GLU A 401 9.77 -0.71 35.70
N GLU A 402 8.82 -1.58 35.40
CA GLU A 402 9.07 -2.87 34.73
C GLU A 402 9.65 -2.70 33.31
N LEU A 403 9.23 -1.66 32.58
CA LEU A 403 9.78 -1.36 31.26
C LEU A 403 11.25 -0.93 31.30
N LYS A 404 11.71 -0.27 32.38
CA LYS A 404 13.12 0.11 32.56
C LYS A 404 14.03 -1.12 32.74
N ASP A 405 13.49 -2.17 33.35
CA ASP A 405 14.20 -3.42 33.60
C ASP A 405 14.09 -4.41 32.41
N PHE A 406 13.32 -4.03 31.39
CA PHE A 406 13.11 -4.86 30.21
C PHE A 406 14.35 -4.88 29.32
N HIS A 407 15.06 -6.01 29.31
CA HIS A 407 16.21 -6.24 28.43
C HIS A 407 15.81 -7.08 27.22
N MET A 408 15.96 -6.52 26.02
CA MET A 408 15.86 -7.30 24.80
C MET A 408 17.12 -8.19 24.66
N GLU A 409 16.97 -9.49 24.84
CA GLU A 409 18.02 -10.42 24.45
C GLU A 409 18.09 -10.47 22.91
N THR A 410 19.06 -9.76 22.35
CA THR A 410 19.43 -9.95 20.93
C THR A 410 20.16 -11.25 20.80
N LYS A 411 19.52 -12.31 20.32
CA LYS A 411 20.23 -13.48 19.80
C LYS A 411 20.99 -13.02 18.56
N THR A 412 22.29 -12.88 18.73
CA THR A 412 23.27 -12.70 17.63
C THR A 412 23.30 -13.91 16.70
#